data_8e3bf1e3024fcd4fcfa6304827ef0614
#
_entry.id   8e3bf1e3024fcd4fcfa6304827ef0614
#
_cell.length_a   1.000
_cell.length_b   1.000
_cell.length_c   1.000
_cell.angle_alpha   90.00
_cell.angle_beta   90.00
_cell.angle_gamma   90.00
#
_symmetry.space_group_name_H-M   'P 1'
#
loop_
_entity.id
_entity.type
_entity.pdbx_description
1 polymer ?
#
loop_
_entity_poly.entity_id
_entity_poly.type
_entity_poly.pdbx_seq_one_letter_code
_entity_poly.pdbx_strand_id
1 'polypeptide(L)'
;MAHRYIAVIPAYNEEASIEQVVRLSQRHADVCVVDDASTDRTGQIVPGISGVHYIRHARNTHIPGAILDGMRYALEQGYDFCITLDAGMSHDPESMPRFQEHSHADLVIGYREKKVNVPFYRKVLSWGGNVLVNFALNIKKRPWKWRHLKDVTSGYRMYSRNAFKFLLESNMQSRSFDFHLEALANIHAAGLNITEVPIVYRHSNSSLRWRVVGHALRTYARILFGKNLPGA
;
A
#
# COMPACT_ATOMS: atom_id res chain seq x y z
N MET A 1 -7.96 -11.32 -23.03
CA MET A 1 -8.28 -12.05 -21.79
C MET A 1 -8.59 -11.02 -20.73
N ALA A 2 -9.54 -11.29 -19.82
CA ALA A 2 -9.79 -10.38 -18.70
C ALA A 2 -8.60 -10.43 -17.73
N HIS A 3 -8.20 -9.28 -17.17
CA HIS A 3 -7.16 -9.21 -16.14
C HIS A 3 -7.61 -9.88 -14.85
N ARG A 4 -6.66 -10.55 -14.17
CA ARG A 4 -6.86 -11.16 -12.85
C ARG A 4 -6.35 -10.23 -11.76
N TYR A 5 -7.24 -9.89 -10.83
CA TYR A 5 -6.95 -8.98 -9.71
C TYR A 5 -6.99 -9.73 -8.39
N ILE A 6 -6.08 -9.40 -7.48
CA ILE A 6 -6.10 -9.87 -6.10
C ILE A 6 -5.97 -8.71 -5.13
N ALA A 7 -6.82 -8.67 -4.12
CA ALA A 7 -6.71 -7.75 -2.99
C ALA A 7 -5.82 -8.38 -1.91
N VAL A 8 -4.70 -7.75 -1.59
CA VAL A 8 -3.80 -8.14 -0.50
C VAL A 8 -4.08 -7.27 0.72
N ILE A 9 -4.53 -7.89 1.80
CA ILE A 9 -4.99 -7.24 3.03
C ILE A 9 -4.07 -7.65 4.17
N PRO A 10 -3.07 -6.83 4.55
CA PRO A 10 -2.30 -7.05 5.76
C PRO A 10 -3.19 -6.82 6.98
N ALA A 11 -3.24 -7.78 7.90
CA ALA A 11 -4.07 -7.73 9.09
C ALA A 11 -3.25 -7.99 10.37
N TYR A 12 -3.47 -7.18 11.40
CA TYR A 12 -2.92 -7.39 12.73
C TYR A 12 -3.88 -6.86 13.78
N ASN A 13 -4.58 -7.76 14.50
CA ASN A 13 -5.60 -7.45 15.50
C ASN A 13 -6.74 -6.59 14.93
N GLU A 14 -7.43 -7.13 13.92
CA GLU A 14 -8.50 -6.46 13.18
C GLU A 14 -9.83 -7.24 13.24
N GLU A 15 -10.07 -7.96 14.35
CA GLU A 15 -11.27 -8.80 14.52
C GLU A 15 -12.60 -8.06 14.32
N ALA A 16 -12.61 -6.74 14.57
CA ALA A 16 -13.81 -5.93 14.46
C ALA A 16 -14.20 -5.58 13.01
N SER A 17 -13.26 -5.64 12.06
CA SER A 17 -13.44 -5.11 10.70
C SER A 17 -13.09 -6.09 9.59
N ILE A 18 -12.22 -7.06 9.87
CA ILE A 18 -11.63 -7.91 8.84
C ILE A 18 -12.66 -8.68 8.00
N GLU A 19 -13.72 -9.22 8.62
CA GLU A 19 -14.75 -9.93 7.87
C GLU A 19 -15.46 -9.03 6.87
N GLN A 20 -15.83 -7.82 7.29
CA GLN A 20 -16.49 -6.85 6.42
C GLN A 20 -15.60 -6.41 5.26
N VAL A 21 -14.33 -6.08 5.52
CA VAL A 21 -13.36 -5.69 4.47
C VAL A 21 -13.20 -6.80 3.46
N VAL A 22 -13.04 -8.05 3.92
CA VAL A 22 -12.87 -9.22 3.05
C VAL A 22 -14.08 -9.43 2.16
N ARG A 23 -15.29 -9.49 2.75
CA ARG A 23 -16.52 -9.73 1.99
C ARG A 23 -16.82 -8.63 0.95
N LEU A 24 -16.53 -7.38 1.27
CA LEU A 24 -16.65 -6.27 0.31
C LEU A 24 -15.60 -6.37 -0.80
N SER A 25 -14.36 -6.73 -0.45
CA SER A 25 -13.28 -6.89 -1.43
C SER A 25 -13.53 -8.02 -2.42
N GLN A 26 -14.14 -9.15 -1.95
CA GLN A 26 -14.49 -10.30 -2.79
C GLN A 26 -15.48 -9.98 -3.92
N ARG A 27 -16.18 -8.85 -3.84
CA ARG A 27 -17.08 -8.41 -4.92
C ARG A 27 -16.31 -7.93 -6.17
N HIS A 28 -15.03 -7.59 -6.01
CA HIS A 28 -14.25 -6.89 -7.03
C HIS A 28 -12.95 -7.60 -7.40
N ALA A 29 -12.40 -8.45 -6.51
CA ALA A 29 -11.15 -9.15 -6.71
C ALA A 29 -11.09 -10.43 -5.87
N ASP A 30 -10.22 -11.36 -6.23
CA ASP A 30 -9.81 -12.42 -5.32
C ASP A 30 -9.14 -11.80 -4.09
N VAL A 31 -9.19 -12.46 -2.93
CA VAL A 31 -8.68 -11.89 -1.67
C VAL A 31 -7.62 -12.78 -1.06
N CYS A 32 -6.49 -12.17 -0.71
CA CYS A 32 -5.45 -12.74 0.14
C CYS A 32 -5.32 -11.91 1.42
N VAL A 33 -5.62 -12.51 2.56
CA VAL A 33 -5.36 -11.91 3.88
C VAL A 33 -4.05 -12.44 4.42
N VAL A 34 -3.15 -11.54 4.79
CA VAL A 34 -1.89 -11.87 5.47
C VAL A 34 -2.00 -11.42 6.93
N ASP A 35 -2.27 -12.39 7.80
CA ASP A 35 -2.35 -12.20 9.26
C ASP A 35 -0.95 -12.16 9.87
N ASP A 36 -0.53 -11.01 10.27
CA ASP A 36 0.81 -10.73 10.80
C ASP A 36 0.95 -11.08 12.29
N ALA A 37 0.61 -12.32 12.64
CA ALA A 37 0.62 -12.88 13.99
C ALA A 37 -0.37 -12.20 14.94
N SER A 38 -1.63 -12.02 14.53
CA SER A 38 -2.69 -11.50 15.40
C SER A 38 -2.89 -12.34 16.66
N THR A 39 -3.20 -11.65 17.75
CA THR A 39 -3.47 -12.24 19.09
C THR A 39 -4.94 -12.20 19.47
N ASP A 40 -5.78 -11.50 18.68
CA ASP A 40 -7.23 -11.48 18.79
C ASP A 40 -7.88 -12.57 17.92
N ARG A 41 -9.18 -12.48 17.68
CA ARG A 41 -9.94 -13.46 16.88
C ARG A 41 -9.75 -13.31 15.36
N THR A 42 -8.92 -12.37 14.87
CA THR A 42 -8.63 -12.21 13.43
C THR A 42 -8.24 -13.53 12.79
N GLY A 43 -7.31 -14.27 13.42
CA GLY A 43 -6.83 -15.56 12.93
C GLY A 43 -7.84 -16.71 13.00
N GLN A 44 -8.98 -16.53 13.67
CA GLN A 44 -10.10 -17.46 13.71
C GLN A 44 -11.18 -17.08 12.69
N ILE A 45 -11.40 -15.79 12.47
CA ILE A 45 -12.43 -15.25 11.58
C ILE A 45 -12.09 -15.53 10.12
N VAL A 46 -10.86 -15.18 9.69
CA VAL A 46 -10.50 -15.22 8.27
C VAL A 46 -10.57 -16.62 7.66
N PRO A 47 -10.07 -17.70 8.30
CA PRO A 47 -10.19 -19.05 7.76
C PRO A 47 -11.64 -19.54 7.59
N GLY A 48 -12.59 -18.95 8.32
CA GLY A 48 -14.03 -19.24 8.20
C GLY A 48 -14.70 -18.57 6.99
N ILE A 49 -14.01 -17.66 6.26
CA ILE A 49 -14.57 -16.97 5.10
C ILE A 49 -14.23 -17.76 3.84
N SER A 50 -15.24 -18.25 3.14
CA SER A 50 -15.05 -19.00 1.89
C SER A 50 -14.41 -18.13 0.79
N GLY A 51 -13.55 -18.72 -0.03
CA GLY A 51 -12.94 -18.05 -1.18
C GLY A 51 -11.83 -17.03 -0.83
N VAL A 52 -11.29 -17.10 0.39
CA VAL A 52 -10.16 -16.26 0.83
C VAL A 52 -8.90 -17.10 0.89
N HIS A 53 -7.81 -16.58 0.34
CA HIS A 53 -6.49 -17.12 0.63
C HIS A 53 -5.97 -16.51 1.94
N TYR A 54 -5.53 -17.38 2.85
CA TYR A 54 -5.09 -16.98 4.19
C TYR A 54 -3.63 -17.38 4.42
N ILE A 55 -2.80 -16.39 4.69
CA ILE A 55 -1.40 -16.57 5.11
C ILE A 55 -1.30 -16.10 6.55
N ARG A 56 -0.72 -16.93 7.45
CA ARG A 56 -0.46 -16.53 8.83
C ARG A 56 1.03 -16.55 9.12
N HIS A 57 1.53 -15.43 9.63
CA HIS A 57 2.89 -15.33 10.11
C HIS A 57 3.05 -15.93 11.52
N ALA A 58 4.20 -16.58 11.76
CA ALA A 58 4.54 -17.07 13.10
C ALA A 58 4.94 -15.94 14.07
N ARG A 59 5.37 -14.80 13.51
CA ARG A 59 5.76 -13.58 14.26
C ARG A 59 5.41 -12.35 13.45
N ASN A 60 5.23 -11.22 14.14
CA ASN A 60 4.92 -9.95 13.49
C ASN A 60 6.10 -9.47 12.62
N THR A 61 5.88 -9.33 11.33
CA THR A 61 6.84 -8.87 10.32
C THR A 61 6.56 -7.44 9.88
N HIS A 62 5.52 -6.84 10.43
CA HIS A 62 4.98 -5.54 10.11
C HIS A 62 4.43 -5.44 8.66
N ILE A 63 3.96 -4.25 8.30
CA ILE A 63 3.33 -3.98 7.00
C ILE A 63 4.17 -4.44 5.81
N PRO A 64 5.51 -4.18 5.76
CA PRO A 64 6.31 -4.60 4.61
C PRO A 64 6.30 -6.12 4.40
N GLY A 65 6.50 -6.90 5.46
CA GLY A 65 6.50 -8.36 5.36
C GLY A 65 5.16 -8.89 4.86
N ALA A 66 4.06 -8.43 5.46
CA ALA A 66 2.73 -8.89 5.10
C ALA A 66 2.36 -8.53 3.63
N ILE A 67 2.68 -7.31 3.18
CA ILE A 67 2.41 -6.91 1.79
C ILE A 67 3.29 -7.72 0.81
N LEU A 68 4.58 -7.88 1.09
CA LEU A 68 5.49 -8.60 0.21
C LEU A 68 5.13 -10.09 0.10
N ASP A 69 4.69 -10.73 1.19
CA ASP A 69 4.26 -12.13 1.15
C ASP A 69 2.94 -12.30 0.38
N GLY A 70 2.00 -11.35 0.51
CA GLY A 70 0.81 -11.30 -0.34
C GLY A 70 1.13 -11.07 -1.82
N MET A 71 2.10 -10.20 -2.14
CA MET A 71 2.58 -9.98 -3.51
C MET A 71 3.29 -11.23 -4.08
N ARG A 72 4.06 -11.94 -3.26
CA ARG A 72 4.70 -13.21 -3.65
C ARG A 72 3.64 -14.24 -4.04
N TYR A 73 2.63 -14.41 -3.19
CA TYR A 73 1.50 -15.27 -3.50
C TYR A 73 0.81 -14.84 -4.81
N ALA A 74 0.57 -13.54 -5.00
CA ALA A 74 -0.03 -13.02 -6.23
C ALA A 74 0.80 -13.37 -7.48
N LEU A 75 2.14 -13.30 -7.37
CA LEU A 75 3.05 -13.64 -8.46
C LEU A 75 3.00 -15.14 -8.79
N GLU A 76 3.06 -15.99 -7.78
CA GLU A 76 3.01 -17.45 -7.91
C GLU A 76 1.68 -17.94 -8.51
N GLN A 77 0.57 -17.31 -8.14
CA GLN A 77 -0.76 -17.67 -8.64
C GLN A 77 -1.10 -17.03 -9.99
N GLY A 78 -0.19 -16.24 -10.55
CA GLY A 78 -0.36 -15.70 -11.90
C GLY A 78 -1.31 -14.52 -12.00
N TYR A 79 -1.50 -13.72 -10.95
CA TYR A 79 -2.29 -12.49 -11.01
C TYR A 79 -1.59 -11.39 -11.81
N ASP A 80 -2.39 -10.57 -12.52
CA ASP A 80 -1.90 -9.45 -13.31
C ASP A 80 -1.75 -8.20 -12.46
N PHE A 81 -2.63 -8.03 -11.46
CA PHE A 81 -2.66 -6.87 -10.58
C PHE A 81 -2.84 -7.29 -9.11
N CYS A 82 -2.10 -6.60 -8.24
CA CYS A 82 -2.21 -6.71 -6.79
C CYS A 82 -2.72 -5.37 -6.23
N ILE A 83 -3.83 -5.40 -5.48
CA ILE A 83 -4.42 -4.22 -4.84
C ILE A 83 -4.17 -4.34 -3.33
N THR A 84 -3.47 -3.37 -2.73
CA THR A 84 -3.24 -3.32 -1.29
C THR A 84 -4.23 -2.38 -0.63
N LEU A 85 -4.83 -2.76 0.51
CA LEU A 85 -5.70 -1.91 1.31
C LEU A 85 -5.64 -2.31 2.79
N ASP A 86 -6.01 -1.39 3.68
CA ASP A 86 -6.00 -1.61 5.12
C ASP A 86 -7.18 -2.49 5.58
N ALA A 87 -6.96 -3.35 6.58
CA ALA A 87 -7.99 -4.20 7.18
C ALA A 87 -9.03 -3.43 8.04
N GLY A 88 -8.75 -2.19 8.42
CA GLY A 88 -9.55 -1.39 9.36
C GLY A 88 -10.65 -0.51 8.75
N MET A 89 -11.17 -0.81 7.55
CA MET A 89 -12.21 -0.02 6.86
C MET A 89 -11.87 1.47 6.62
N SER A 90 -10.61 1.86 6.75
CA SER A 90 -10.16 3.22 6.42
C SER A 90 -10.27 3.50 4.92
N HIS A 91 -10.06 2.47 4.12
CA HIS A 91 -10.21 2.43 2.68
C HIS A 91 -11.48 1.67 2.32
N ASP A 92 -12.31 2.26 1.47
CA ASP A 92 -13.54 1.63 1.01
C ASP A 92 -13.25 0.64 -0.13
N PRO A 93 -13.47 -0.68 0.07
CA PRO A 93 -13.22 -1.67 -0.99
C PRO A 93 -14.06 -1.45 -2.25
N GLU A 94 -15.23 -0.82 -2.15
CA GLU A 94 -16.08 -0.44 -3.29
C GLU A 94 -15.40 0.58 -4.24
N SER A 95 -14.26 1.13 -3.86
CA SER A 95 -13.45 1.97 -4.73
C SER A 95 -12.54 1.17 -5.70
N MET A 96 -12.41 -0.16 -5.54
CA MET A 96 -11.52 -1.00 -6.38
C MET A 96 -11.76 -0.86 -7.89
N PRO A 97 -13.01 -0.80 -8.39
CA PRO A 97 -13.25 -0.64 -9.83
C PRO A 97 -12.55 0.58 -10.43
N ARG A 98 -12.44 1.69 -9.68
CA ARG A 98 -11.72 2.90 -10.14
C ARG A 98 -10.23 2.65 -10.38
N PHE A 99 -9.60 1.76 -9.60
CA PHE A 99 -8.21 1.37 -9.83
C PHE A 99 -8.10 0.49 -11.07
N GLN A 100 -9.03 -0.45 -11.25
CA GLN A 100 -9.07 -1.40 -12.38
C GLN A 100 -9.24 -0.70 -13.72
N GLU A 101 -9.93 0.45 -13.80
CA GLU A 101 -10.03 1.31 -14.98
C GLU A 101 -8.66 1.81 -15.47
N HIS A 102 -7.63 1.78 -14.62
CA HIS A 102 -6.27 2.23 -14.91
C HIS A 102 -5.26 1.08 -15.04
N SER A 103 -5.68 -0.09 -15.54
CA SER A 103 -4.82 -1.28 -15.73
C SER A 103 -3.68 -1.09 -16.76
N HIS A 104 -3.61 0.05 -17.43
CA HIS A 104 -2.47 0.47 -18.23
C HIS A 104 -1.30 1.06 -17.42
N ALA A 105 -1.51 1.37 -16.13
CA ALA A 105 -0.48 1.91 -15.26
C ALA A 105 0.18 0.80 -14.43
N ASP A 106 1.47 0.99 -14.10
CA ASP A 106 2.21 0.07 -13.25
C ASP A 106 1.90 0.26 -11.77
N LEU A 107 1.62 1.51 -11.36
CA LEU A 107 1.18 1.86 -10.02
C LEU A 107 0.01 2.83 -10.09
N VAL A 108 -1.10 2.46 -9.46
CA VAL A 108 -2.24 3.36 -9.23
C VAL A 108 -2.32 3.67 -7.74
N ILE A 109 -2.33 4.95 -7.37
CA ILE A 109 -2.40 5.41 -5.98
C ILE A 109 -3.77 6.01 -5.72
N GLY A 110 -4.45 5.52 -4.69
CA GLY A 110 -5.69 6.15 -4.22
C GLY A 110 -5.37 7.42 -3.42
N TYR A 111 -5.55 8.61 -4.01
CA TYR A 111 -5.38 9.85 -3.26
C TYR A 111 -6.64 10.19 -2.46
N ARG A 112 -6.44 10.56 -1.19
CA ARG A 112 -7.52 10.87 -0.23
C ARG A 112 -8.14 12.24 -0.52
N GLU A 113 -9.07 12.26 -1.48
CA GLU A 113 -9.79 13.48 -1.87
C GLU A 113 -10.70 13.97 -0.73
N LYS A 114 -11.49 13.05 -0.15
CA LYS A 114 -12.34 13.33 1.01
C LYS A 114 -11.79 12.64 2.24
N LYS A 115 -11.52 13.42 3.30
CA LYS A 115 -10.97 12.95 4.57
C LYS A 115 -12.01 13.15 5.67
N VAL A 116 -12.64 12.05 6.11
CA VAL A 116 -13.69 12.05 7.14
C VAL A 116 -13.07 11.78 8.51
N ASN A 117 -13.41 12.61 9.51
CA ASN A 117 -12.96 12.50 10.91
C ASN A 117 -11.43 12.48 11.12
N VAL A 118 -10.64 13.06 10.20
CA VAL A 118 -9.18 13.14 10.32
C VAL A 118 -8.78 14.35 11.16
N PRO A 119 -8.06 14.17 12.30
CA PRO A 119 -7.57 15.27 13.12
C PRO A 119 -6.68 16.23 12.33
N PHE A 120 -6.76 17.54 12.68
CA PHE A 120 -6.05 18.60 11.95
C PHE A 120 -4.53 18.37 11.89
N TYR A 121 -3.89 17.99 13.02
CA TYR A 121 -2.45 17.72 13.04
C TYR A 121 -2.02 16.63 12.06
N ARG A 122 -2.87 15.61 11.81
CA ARG A 122 -2.62 14.57 10.82
C ARG A 122 -2.70 15.09 9.39
N LYS A 123 -3.61 16.05 9.13
CA LYS A 123 -3.67 16.69 7.81
C LYS A 123 -2.38 17.46 7.54
N VAL A 124 -1.86 18.18 8.53
CA VAL A 124 -0.60 18.92 8.43
C VAL A 124 0.59 17.98 8.23
N LEU A 125 0.69 16.90 9.02
CA LEU A 125 1.77 15.90 8.87
C LEU A 125 1.72 15.22 7.49
N SER A 126 0.52 14.83 7.04
CA SER A 126 0.34 14.23 5.71
C SER A 126 0.70 15.21 4.59
N TRP A 127 0.31 16.48 4.71
CA TRP A 127 0.67 17.52 3.75
C TRP A 127 2.19 17.74 3.71
N GLY A 128 2.83 17.93 4.87
CA GLY A 128 4.28 18.09 4.97
C GLY A 128 5.05 16.91 4.39
N GLY A 129 4.63 15.68 4.74
CA GLY A 129 5.21 14.46 4.16
C GLY A 129 5.05 14.39 2.65
N ASN A 130 3.88 14.79 2.13
CA ASN A 130 3.63 14.83 0.68
C ASN A 130 4.55 15.82 -0.04
N VAL A 131 4.72 17.02 0.50
CA VAL A 131 5.64 18.04 -0.06
C VAL A 131 7.07 17.53 -0.08
N LEU A 132 7.54 16.99 1.04
CA LEU A 132 8.91 16.49 1.18
C LEU A 132 9.20 15.35 0.20
N VAL A 133 8.29 14.39 0.08
CA VAL A 133 8.48 13.23 -0.82
C VAL A 133 8.44 13.65 -2.27
N ASN A 134 7.48 14.50 -2.66
CA ASN A 134 7.44 15.05 -4.03
C ASN A 134 8.75 15.79 -4.37
N PHE A 135 9.30 16.56 -3.44
CA PHE A 135 10.59 17.22 -3.62
C PHE A 135 11.72 16.20 -3.81
N ALA A 136 11.82 15.18 -2.95
CA ALA A 136 12.85 14.15 -3.04
C ALA A 136 12.79 13.35 -4.34
N LEU A 137 11.59 13.02 -4.82
CA LEU A 137 11.39 12.29 -6.08
C LEU A 137 11.80 13.11 -7.31
N ASN A 138 11.78 14.43 -7.22
CA ASN A 138 11.97 15.32 -8.36
C ASN A 138 13.31 16.06 -8.34
N ILE A 139 14.01 16.16 -7.20
CA ILE A 139 15.20 17.00 -7.04
C ILE A 139 16.32 16.72 -8.07
N LYS A 140 16.44 15.46 -8.51
CA LYS A 140 17.43 15.05 -9.53
C LYS A 140 16.92 15.21 -10.97
N LYS A 141 15.66 15.65 -11.16
CA LYS A 141 15.04 15.81 -12.47
C LYS A 141 15.05 17.28 -12.90
N ARG A 142 15.06 17.50 -14.21
CA ARG A 142 14.86 18.85 -14.75
C ARG A 142 13.46 19.37 -14.38
N PRO A 143 13.26 20.66 -14.04
CA PRO A 143 11.99 21.20 -13.53
C PRO A 143 10.76 20.86 -14.39
N TRP A 144 10.89 20.86 -15.72
CA TRP A 144 9.79 20.51 -16.64
C TRP A 144 9.44 19.01 -16.69
N LYS A 145 10.23 18.16 -16.03
CA LYS A 145 9.96 16.72 -15.85
C LYS A 145 9.42 16.41 -14.46
N TRP A 146 9.18 17.43 -13.64
CA TRP A 146 8.65 17.22 -12.29
C TRP A 146 7.21 16.70 -12.38
N ARG A 147 6.97 15.65 -11.62
CA ARG A 147 5.65 15.06 -11.45
C ARG A 147 5.19 15.30 -10.02
N HIS A 148 4.08 15.99 -9.86
CA HIS A 148 3.49 16.21 -8.55
C HIS A 148 2.41 15.15 -8.30
N LEU A 149 2.59 14.35 -7.24
CA LEU A 149 1.61 13.38 -6.76
C LEU A 149 0.78 13.97 -5.63
N LYS A 150 -0.53 13.76 -5.68
CA LYS A 150 -1.48 14.33 -4.70
C LYS A 150 -1.39 13.67 -3.34
N ASP A 151 -1.13 12.33 -3.28
CA ASP A 151 -1.05 11.59 -2.02
C ASP A 151 -0.03 10.44 -2.06
N VAL A 152 1.21 10.74 -1.71
CA VAL A 152 2.30 9.76 -1.68
C VAL A 152 2.24 8.80 -0.49
N THR A 153 1.40 9.09 0.52
CA THR A 153 1.34 8.37 1.80
C THR A 153 0.19 7.37 1.89
N SER A 154 -0.69 7.32 0.89
CA SER A 154 -1.80 6.38 0.86
C SER A 154 -1.31 4.95 0.69
N GLY A 155 -1.89 4.02 1.47
CA GLY A 155 -1.66 2.57 1.36
C GLY A 155 -2.62 1.86 0.42
N TYR A 156 -3.67 2.53 -0.06
CA TYR A 156 -4.58 1.97 -1.06
C TYR A 156 -3.98 2.13 -2.44
N ARG A 157 -3.45 1.05 -2.99
CA ARG A 157 -2.69 1.05 -4.23
C ARG A 157 -2.99 -0.19 -5.06
N MET A 158 -2.92 -0.05 -6.37
CA MET A 158 -2.87 -1.17 -7.29
C MET A 158 -1.50 -1.18 -7.98
N TYR A 159 -0.88 -2.35 -8.01
CA TYR A 159 0.40 -2.61 -8.65
C TYR A 159 0.21 -3.59 -9.81
N SER A 160 0.77 -3.29 -10.99
CA SER A 160 0.86 -4.26 -12.08
C SER A 160 1.81 -5.40 -11.71
N ARG A 161 1.71 -6.53 -12.43
CA ARG A 161 2.64 -7.66 -12.26
C ARG A 161 4.10 -7.22 -12.36
N ASN A 162 4.42 -6.33 -13.31
CA ASN A 162 5.77 -5.80 -13.46
C ASN A 162 6.20 -5.02 -12.22
N ALA A 163 5.32 -4.18 -11.67
CA ALA A 163 5.62 -3.36 -10.50
C ALA A 163 5.82 -4.21 -9.25
N PHE A 164 4.93 -5.15 -8.92
CA PHE A 164 5.09 -5.94 -7.69
C PHE A 164 6.21 -6.98 -7.83
N LYS A 165 6.46 -7.56 -9.02
CA LYS A 165 7.64 -8.38 -9.27
C LYS A 165 8.92 -7.60 -9.02
N PHE A 166 9.04 -6.39 -9.58
CA PHE A 166 10.16 -5.49 -9.37
C PHE A 166 10.37 -5.18 -7.88
N LEU A 167 9.31 -4.92 -7.10
CA LEU A 167 9.40 -4.68 -5.66
C LEU A 167 9.89 -5.91 -4.89
N LEU A 168 9.45 -7.12 -5.27
CA LEU A 168 9.90 -8.38 -4.68
C LEU A 168 11.39 -8.65 -4.92
N GLU A 169 11.92 -8.22 -6.07
CA GLU A 169 13.34 -8.33 -6.43
C GLU A 169 14.19 -7.19 -5.84
N SER A 170 13.54 -6.11 -5.37
CA SER A 170 14.22 -4.96 -4.77
C SER A 170 14.60 -5.22 -3.31
N ASN A 171 15.78 -4.72 -2.89
CA ASN A 171 16.19 -4.80 -1.49
C ASN A 171 15.46 -3.76 -0.63
N MET A 172 14.21 -4.06 -0.28
CA MET A 172 13.38 -3.19 0.55
C MET A 172 13.91 -3.10 1.99
N GLN A 173 14.08 -1.88 2.50
CA GLN A 173 14.63 -1.59 3.83
C GLN A 173 13.62 -1.03 4.81
N SER A 174 12.39 -0.77 4.36
CA SER A 174 11.28 -0.24 5.17
C SER A 174 10.87 -1.22 6.27
N ARG A 175 10.39 -0.67 7.38
CA ARG A 175 10.01 -1.45 8.57
C ARG A 175 8.56 -1.24 9.02
N SER A 176 7.84 -0.32 8.37
CA SER A 176 6.51 0.09 8.79
C SER A 176 5.75 0.71 7.60
N PHE A 177 4.91 1.72 7.85
CA PHE A 177 4.21 2.49 6.82
C PHE A 177 5.13 3.20 5.80
N ASP A 178 6.40 3.34 6.12
CA ASP A 178 7.45 3.82 5.21
C ASP A 178 7.65 2.91 3.99
N PHE A 179 7.11 1.69 4.01
CA PHE A 179 7.03 0.82 2.84
C PHE A 179 6.42 1.52 1.62
N HIS A 180 5.33 2.23 1.82
CA HIS A 180 4.65 2.91 0.71
C HIS A 180 5.50 4.02 0.08
N LEU A 181 6.34 4.68 0.87
CA LEU A 181 7.27 5.70 0.38
C LEU A 181 8.43 5.06 -0.40
N GLU A 182 9.01 3.99 0.14
CA GLU A 182 10.11 3.28 -0.50
C GLU A 182 9.66 2.60 -1.79
N ALA A 183 8.52 1.91 -1.79
CA ALA A 183 7.94 1.30 -2.98
C ALA A 183 7.67 2.33 -4.08
N LEU A 184 7.10 3.49 -3.72
CA LEU A 184 6.88 4.59 -4.65
C LEU A 184 8.20 5.11 -5.24
N ALA A 185 9.23 5.30 -4.40
CA ALA A 185 10.52 5.79 -4.85
C ALA A 185 11.22 4.82 -5.81
N ASN A 186 11.18 3.52 -5.50
CA ASN A 186 11.75 2.47 -6.34
C ASN A 186 11.03 2.39 -7.70
N ILE A 187 9.70 2.38 -7.71
CA ILE A 187 8.88 2.37 -8.93
C ILE A 187 9.15 3.63 -9.78
N HIS A 188 9.23 4.80 -9.11
CA HIS A 188 9.51 6.05 -9.79
C HIS A 188 10.93 6.09 -10.39
N ALA A 189 11.92 5.57 -9.67
CA ALA A 189 13.32 5.48 -10.15
C ALA A 189 13.45 4.51 -11.34
N ALA A 190 12.69 3.43 -11.34
CA ALA A 190 12.61 2.47 -12.45
C ALA A 190 11.90 3.02 -13.68
N GLY A 191 11.31 4.22 -13.62
CA GLY A 191 10.60 4.83 -14.74
C GLY A 191 9.24 4.22 -15.05
N LEU A 192 8.70 3.41 -14.14
CA LEU A 192 7.39 2.78 -14.27
C LEU A 192 6.26 3.81 -14.23
N ASN A 193 5.15 3.50 -14.93
CA ASN A 193 4.04 4.45 -15.08
C ASN A 193 3.19 4.51 -13.80
N ILE A 194 3.02 5.74 -13.26
CA ILE A 194 2.25 5.98 -12.04
C ILE A 194 1.01 6.82 -12.38
N THR A 195 -0.14 6.49 -11.82
CA THR A 195 -1.35 7.31 -11.90
C THR A 195 -2.05 7.40 -10.54
N GLU A 196 -3.05 8.26 -10.42
CA GLU A 196 -3.77 8.48 -9.17
C GLU A 196 -5.28 8.49 -9.41
N VAL A 197 -6.04 7.90 -8.47
CA VAL A 197 -7.51 7.89 -8.47
C VAL A 197 -8.05 8.48 -7.16
N PRO A 198 -9.18 9.20 -7.19
CA PRO A 198 -9.76 9.75 -5.98
C PRO A 198 -10.41 8.67 -5.13
N ILE A 199 -10.15 8.71 -3.81
CA ILE A 199 -10.80 7.85 -2.82
C ILE A 199 -11.38 8.64 -1.67
N VAL A 200 -12.35 8.04 -0.98
CA VAL A 200 -12.82 8.49 0.32
C VAL A 200 -12.04 7.76 1.41
N TYR A 201 -11.47 8.51 2.32
CA TYR A 201 -10.74 7.98 3.48
C TYR A 201 -11.50 8.28 4.77
N ARG A 202 -11.80 7.24 5.54
CA ARG A 202 -12.40 7.35 6.87
C ARG A 202 -11.34 7.05 7.92
N HIS A 203 -11.11 8.00 8.83
CA HIS A 203 -10.16 7.78 9.90
C HIS A 203 -10.71 6.73 10.87
N SER A 204 -10.05 5.60 10.97
CA SER A 204 -10.17 4.63 12.06
C SER A 204 -9.03 4.87 13.07
N ASN A 205 -9.15 4.31 14.28
CA ASN A 205 -8.13 4.43 15.33
C ASN A 205 -6.78 3.88 14.88
N SER A 206 -5.99 4.70 14.20
CA SER A 206 -4.67 4.30 13.75
C SER A 206 -3.61 4.75 14.75
N SER A 207 -2.75 3.84 15.13
CA SER A 207 -1.62 4.04 16.03
C SER A 207 -0.47 4.79 15.34
N LEU A 208 -0.60 6.11 15.12
CA LEU A 208 0.56 6.92 14.75
C LEU A 208 1.48 7.05 15.96
N ARG A 209 2.48 6.18 16.06
CA ARG A 209 3.53 6.24 17.10
C ARG A 209 4.73 7.02 16.56
N TRP A 210 5.47 7.72 17.43
CA TRP A 210 6.69 8.45 17.05
C TRP A 210 7.74 7.59 16.33
N ARG A 211 7.76 6.28 16.60
CA ARG A 211 8.59 5.32 15.87
C ARG A 211 8.29 5.30 14.36
N VAL A 212 7.02 5.38 13.98
CA VAL A 212 6.58 5.40 12.56
C VAL A 212 7.10 6.65 11.87
N VAL A 213 7.03 7.81 12.54
CA VAL A 213 7.59 9.07 12.02
C VAL A 213 9.10 8.95 11.82
N GLY A 214 9.82 8.36 12.79
CA GLY A 214 11.26 8.13 12.69
C GLY A 214 11.64 7.22 11.51
N HIS A 215 10.87 6.17 11.24
CA HIS A 215 11.08 5.31 10.07
C HIS A 215 10.86 6.08 8.77
N ALA A 216 9.76 6.84 8.67
CA ALA A 216 9.46 7.65 7.49
C ALA A 216 10.56 8.68 7.19
N LEU A 217 11.11 9.36 8.21
CA LEU A 217 12.21 10.31 8.06
C LEU A 217 13.50 9.63 7.57
N ARG A 218 13.83 8.44 8.07
CA ARG A 218 14.99 7.67 7.58
C ARG A 218 14.83 7.27 6.12
N THR A 219 13.65 6.78 5.76
CA THR A 219 13.34 6.41 4.38
C THR A 219 13.37 7.63 3.47
N TYR A 220 12.82 8.77 3.91
CA TYR A 220 12.92 10.04 3.20
C TYR A 220 14.39 10.42 2.95
N ALA A 221 15.24 10.37 3.98
CA ALA A 221 16.67 10.67 3.83
C ALA A 221 17.35 9.73 2.82
N ARG A 222 17.02 8.43 2.84
CA ARG A 222 17.54 7.47 1.84
C ARG A 222 17.13 7.83 0.41
N ILE A 223 15.86 8.19 0.20
CA ILE A 223 15.35 8.63 -1.10
C ILE A 223 16.09 9.87 -1.57
N LEU A 224 16.24 10.86 -0.70
CA LEU A 224 16.88 12.14 -1.00
C LEU A 224 18.36 11.97 -1.41
N PHE A 225 19.10 11.14 -0.68
CA PHE A 225 20.53 10.91 -0.93
C PHE A 225 20.81 9.79 -1.93
N GLY A 226 19.77 9.16 -2.49
CA GLY A 226 19.90 8.11 -3.51
C GLY A 226 20.52 6.81 -2.99
N LYS A 227 20.59 6.61 -1.68
CA LYS A 227 21.12 5.36 -1.11
C LYS A 227 20.08 4.24 -1.26
N ASN A 228 20.46 3.15 -1.95
CA ASN A 228 19.65 1.94 -2.16
C ASN A 228 18.48 2.07 -3.17
N LEU A 229 18.50 3.03 -4.09
CA LEU A 229 17.61 3.01 -5.24
C LEU A 229 18.23 2.14 -6.35
N PRO A 230 17.45 1.27 -7.04
CA PRO A 230 17.93 0.54 -8.20
C PRO A 230 18.47 1.52 -9.26
N GLY A 231 19.71 1.33 -9.72
CA GLY A 231 20.32 2.17 -10.75
C GLY A 231 20.97 3.48 -10.25
N ALA A 232 21.23 3.63 -8.94
CA ALA A 232 22.03 4.73 -8.41
C ALA A 232 23.49 4.31 -8.16
#